data_a2850a63b359597d9e958b1b2cf49ef5
#
_entry.id   a2850a63b359597d9e958b1b2cf49ef5
#
_cell.length_a   1.000
_cell.length_b   1.000
_cell.length_c   1.000
_cell.angle_alpha   90.00
_cell.angle_beta   90.00
_cell.angle_gamma   90.00
#
_symmetry.space_group_name_H-M   'P 1'
#
loop_
_entity.id
_entity.type
_entity.pdbx_description
1 polymer ?
#
loop_
_entity_poly.entity_id
_entity_poly.type
_entity_poly.pdbx_seq_one_letter_code
_entity_poly.pdbx_strand_id
1 'polypeptide(L)'
;MLDEPKNRLVDAPSALPRFDTERFIVLPLSPQKLHELARILLKDERLAEQLPWMQEKTADAAEREAFLLELQCASGITRAWGIVERARAMFIGLVLARQTLAGLDLEVLCASPFWGSGVADEAGEPVAVWLEDHAEIEIGVAS
;
A
#
# COMPACT_ATOMS: atom_id res chain seq x y z
N MET A 1 29.07 8.75 4.83
CA MET A 1 29.71 7.53 4.47
C MET A 1 29.36 6.38 5.38
N LEU A 2 29.59 6.55 6.64
CA LEU A 2 29.18 5.53 7.59
C LEU A 2 27.67 5.36 7.63
N ASP A 3 26.97 6.41 7.27
CA ASP A 3 25.51 6.37 7.29
C ASP A 3 24.93 5.43 6.28
N GLU A 4 25.59 5.27 5.15
CA GLU A 4 25.05 4.44 4.10
C GLU A 4 24.91 2.97 4.51
N PRO A 5 25.95 2.35 5.03
CA PRO A 5 25.80 0.97 5.49
C PRO A 5 24.77 0.86 6.61
N LYS A 6 24.78 1.85 7.49
CA LYS A 6 23.83 1.85 8.59
C LYS A 6 22.40 1.97 8.07
N ASN A 7 22.20 2.84 7.11
CA ASN A 7 20.87 3.00 6.53
C ASN A 7 20.40 1.73 5.86
N ARG A 8 21.29 1.07 5.15
CA ARG A 8 20.93 -0.17 4.50
C ARG A 8 20.56 -1.23 5.51
N LEU A 9 21.27 -1.29 6.62
CA LEU A 9 20.96 -2.28 7.65
C LEU A 9 19.62 -2.00 8.28
N VAL A 10 19.30 -0.73 8.50
CA VAL A 10 18.00 -0.37 9.07
C VAL A 10 16.88 -0.66 8.08
N ASP A 11 17.11 -0.35 6.81
CA ASP A 11 16.06 -0.48 5.81
C ASP A 11 15.87 -1.92 5.37
N ALA A 12 16.94 -2.72 5.34
CA ALA A 12 16.86 -4.04 4.76
C ALA A 12 15.79 -4.93 5.39
N PRO A 13 15.68 -4.99 6.74
CA PRO A 13 14.67 -5.87 7.33
C PRO A 13 13.25 -5.45 7.02
N SER A 14 13.03 -4.16 6.84
CA SER A 14 11.69 -3.64 6.60
C SER A 14 11.48 -3.28 5.14
N ALA A 15 12.49 -3.50 4.29
CA ALA A 15 12.36 -3.15 2.88
C ALA A 15 11.38 -4.08 2.20
N LEU A 16 10.42 -3.49 1.52
CA LEU A 16 9.46 -4.22 0.73
C LEU A 16 9.92 -4.23 -0.72
N PRO A 17 9.56 -5.27 -1.46
CA PRO A 17 10.00 -5.36 -2.86
C PRO A 17 9.19 -4.42 -3.75
N ARG A 18 9.80 -4.06 -4.86
CA ARG A 18 9.13 -3.37 -5.94
C ARG A 18 8.70 -4.42 -6.95
N PHE A 19 7.55 -4.21 -7.56
CA PHE A 19 7.06 -5.11 -8.60
C PHE A 19 6.81 -4.33 -9.88
N ASP A 20 7.23 -4.90 -11.00
CA ASP A 20 7.02 -4.29 -12.31
C ASP A 20 6.08 -5.19 -13.09
N THR A 21 4.96 -4.63 -13.54
CA THR A 21 4.05 -5.35 -14.41
C THR A 21 4.04 -4.68 -15.78
N GLU A 22 3.21 -5.17 -16.67
CA GLU A 22 3.17 -4.61 -18.02
C GLU A 22 2.79 -3.14 -18.00
N ARG A 23 1.76 -2.77 -17.24
CA ARG A 23 1.27 -1.40 -17.24
C ARG A 23 1.67 -0.59 -16.01
N PHE A 24 2.11 -1.26 -14.96
CA PHE A 24 2.29 -0.58 -13.67
C PHE A 24 3.62 -0.87 -13.03
N ILE A 25 4.04 0.07 -12.20
CA ILE A 25 5.13 -0.13 -11.26
C ILE A 25 4.50 -0.05 -9.87
N VAL A 26 4.75 -1.08 -9.06
CA VAL A 26 4.19 -1.15 -7.71
C VAL A 26 5.34 -0.91 -6.75
N LEU A 27 5.35 0.28 -6.15
CA LEU A 27 6.49 0.76 -5.35
C LEU A 27 6.18 0.71 -3.87
N PRO A 28 7.11 0.18 -3.06
CA PRO A 28 6.92 0.23 -1.61
C PRO A 28 6.95 1.67 -1.11
N LEU A 29 6.12 1.96 -0.12
CA LEU A 29 5.98 3.31 0.39
C LEU A 29 6.42 3.40 1.84
N SER A 30 7.09 4.50 2.17
CA SER A 30 7.33 4.86 3.56
C SER A 30 6.03 5.35 4.19
N PRO A 31 5.97 5.40 5.53
CA PRO A 31 4.76 5.93 6.17
C PRO A 31 4.39 7.33 5.71
N GLN A 32 5.39 8.20 5.56
CA GLN A 32 5.13 9.57 5.16
C GLN A 32 4.63 9.64 3.73
N LYS A 33 5.22 8.86 2.83
CA LYS A 33 4.77 8.86 1.45
C LYS A 33 3.36 8.27 1.35
N LEU A 34 3.07 7.28 2.15
CA LEU A 34 1.72 6.72 2.20
C LEU A 34 0.72 7.80 2.61
N HIS A 35 1.06 8.60 3.63
CA HIS A 35 0.18 9.69 4.05
C HIS A 35 -0.09 10.64 2.88
N GLU A 36 0.99 11.10 2.22
CA GLU A 36 0.85 12.05 1.11
C GLU A 36 -0.07 11.55 0.02
N LEU A 37 0.14 10.29 -0.37
CA LEU A 37 -0.62 9.74 -1.49
C LEU A 37 -2.03 9.37 -1.08
N ALA A 38 -2.20 8.87 0.13
CA ALA A 38 -3.52 8.47 0.60
C ALA A 38 -4.44 9.68 0.75
N ARG A 39 -3.93 10.79 1.26
CA ARG A 39 -4.79 11.95 1.45
C ARG A 39 -5.34 12.48 0.15
N ILE A 40 -4.59 12.32 -0.93
CA ILE A 40 -5.05 12.73 -2.25
C ILE A 40 -6.05 11.71 -2.79
N LEU A 41 -5.70 10.45 -2.70
CA LEU A 41 -6.53 9.39 -3.24
C LEU A 41 -7.88 9.30 -2.55
N LEU A 42 -7.90 9.48 -1.23
CA LEU A 42 -9.14 9.34 -0.46
C LEU A 42 -10.10 10.51 -0.65
N LYS A 43 -9.68 11.56 -1.34
CA LYS A 43 -10.60 12.62 -1.73
C LYS A 43 -11.43 12.26 -2.94
N ASP A 44 -11.13 11.15 -3.60
CA ASP A 44 -11.94 10.62 -4.68
C ASP A 44 -13.23 10.09 -4.07
N GLU A 45 -14.34 10.79 -4.28
CA GLU A 45 -15.60 10.48 -3.61
C GLU A 45 -16.12 9.11 -3.99
N ARG A 46 -15.97 8.72 -5.25
CA ARG A 46 -16.45 7.42 -5.69
C ARG A 46 -15.67 6.31 -5.02
N LEU A 47 -14.37 6.50 -4.89
CA LEU A 47 -13.55 5.52 -4.19
C LEU A 47 -13.94 5.46 -2.71
N ALA A 48 -14.08 6.61 -2.07
CA ALA A 48 -14.39 6.66 -0.65
C ALA A 48 -15.70 5.93 -0.34
N GLU A 49 -16.67 6.00 -1.23
CA GLU A 49 -17.94 5.32 -1.04
C GLU A 49 -17.80 3.80 -1.02
N GLN A 50 -16.73 3.29 -1.62
CA GLN A 50 -16.50 1.85 -1.65
C GLN A 50 -15.73 1.34 -0.43
N LEU A 51 -15.28 2.24 0.45
CA LEU A 51 -14.42 1.85 1.56
C LEU A 51 -15.24 1.81 2.85
N PRO A 52 -15.48 0.61 3.39
CA PRO A 52 -16.31 0.50 4.60
C PRO A 52 -15.67 1.15 5.82
N TRP A 53 -14.33 1.26 5.84
CA TRP A 53 -13.66 1.87 6.97
C TRP A 53 -13.64 3.39 6.89
N MET A 54 -14.17 3.96 5.82
CA MET A 54 -14.23 5.41 5.67
C MET A 54 -15.68 5.86 5.75
N GLN A 55 -16.13 6.13 6.97
CA GLN A 55 -17.53 6.43 7.21
C GLN A 55 -17.92 7.81 6.73
N GLU A 56 -17.06 8.79 6.92
CA GLU A 56 -17.30 10.15 6.43
C GLU A 56 -16.56 10.34 5.12
N LYS A 57 -17.19 11.09 4.21
CA LYS A 57 -16.65 11.28 2.86
C LYS A 57 -16.21 12.72 2.65
N THR A 58 -15.59 13.33 3.64
CA THR A 58 -15.15 14.73 3.57
C THR A 58 -13.64 14.79 3.41
N ALA A 59 -13.14 15.98 3.05
CA ALA A 59 -11.71 16.18 2.95
C ALA A 59 -11.02 16.00 4.30
N ASP A 60 -11.70 16.40 5.38
CA ASP A 60 -11.16 16.19 6.73
C ASP A 60 -11.06 14.71 7.05
N ALA A 61 -12.05 13.93 6.64
CA ALA A 61 -12.01 12.50 6.85
C ALA A 61 -10.86 11.87 6.06
N ALA A 62 -10.66 12.32 4.83
CA ALA A 62 -9.55 11.81 4.02
C ALA A 62 -8.21 12.07 4.70
N GLU A 63 -8.06 13.25 5.28
CA GLU A 63 -6.83 13.61 5.99
C GLU A 63 -6.64 12.74 7.22
N ARG A 64 -7.71 12.51 7.99
CA ARG A 64 -7.63 11.66 9.18
C ARG A 64 -7.27 10.24 8.84
N GLU A 65 -7.90 9.69 7.82
CA GLU A 65 -7.64 8.30 7.43
C GLU A 65 -6.23 8.15 6.89
N ALA A 66 -5.75 9.15 6.14
CA ALA A 66 -4.38 9.12 5.64
C ALA A 66 -3.38 9.13 6.80
N PHE A 67 -3.67 9.91 7.84
CA PHE A 67 -2.80 9.97 9.00
C PHE A 67 -2.81 8.65 9.76
N LEU A 68 -3.99 8.03 9.88
CA LEU A 68 -4.08 6.72 10.54
C LEU A 68 -3.29 5.67 9.76
N LEU A 69 -3.36 5.70 8.44
CA LEU A 69 -2.57 4.78 7.63
C LEU A 69 -1.08 4.99 7.86
N GLU A 70 -0.66 6.25 7.97
CA GLU A 70 0.75 6.54 8.27
C GLU A 70 1.17 5.91 9.59
N LEU A 71 0.35 6.07 10.62
CA LEU A 71 0.66 5.50 11.93
C LEU A 71 0.71 3.98 11.89
N GLN A 72 -0.23 3.37 11.20
CA GLN A 72 -0.27 1.91 11.07
C GLN A 72 0.94 1.40 10.31
N CYS A 73 1.35 2.13 9.29
CA CYS A 73 2.52 1.75 8.51
C CYS A 73 3.78 1.88 9.36
N ALA A 74 3.89 2.95 10.12
CA ALA A 74 5.05 3.17 10.98
C ALA A 74 5.15 2.10 12.06
N SER A 75 4.03 1.57 12.51
CA SER A 75 4.01 0.55 13.56
C SER A 75 4.15 -0.86 13.01
N GLY A 76 4.14 -1.03 11.70
CA GLY A 76 4.28 -2.36 11.09
C GLY A 76 2.98 -3.10 10.90
N ILE A 77 1.86 -2.54 11.31
CA ILE A 77 0.57 -3.19 11.12
C ILE A 77 0.17 -3.20 9.66
N THR A 78 0.51 -2.15 8.94
CA THR A 78 0.17 -1.99 7.54
C THR A 78 1.43 -1.86 6.71
N ARG A 79 1.49 -2.59 5.60
CA ARG A 79 2.51 -2.41 4.57
C ARG A 79 1.82 -1.84 3.36
N ALA A 80 2.51 -0.95 2.64
CA ALA A 80 1.85 -0.21 1.57
C ALA A 80 2.74 -0.10 0.35
N TRP A 81 2.11 -0.16 -0.80
CA TRP A 81 2.74 0.08 -2.09
C TRP A 81 1.91 1.10 -2.86
N GLY A 82 2.59 1.90 -3.66
CA GLY A 82 1.93 2.81 -4.57
C GLY A 82 1.89 2.22 -5.96
N ILE A 83 0.80 2.45 -6.67
CA ILE A 83 0.64 1.97 -8.04
C ILE A 83 0.88 3.14 -8.98
N VAL A 84 1.89 3.01 -9.84
CA VAL A 84 2.23 4.03 -10.82
C VAL A 84 1.94 3.48 -12.20
N GLU A 85 1.15 4.20 -12.97
CA GLU A 85 0.89 3.83 -14.36
C GLU A 85 2.09 4.27 -15.20
N ARG A 86 2.68 3.30 -15.92
CA ARG A 86 3.91 3.57 -16.67
C ARG A 86 3.69 4.58 -17.78
N ALA A 87 2.58 4.46 -18.50
CA ALA A 87 2.38 5.25 -19.71
C ALA A 87 2.40 6.74 -19.43
N ARG A 88 1.82 7.16 -18.29
CA ARG A 88 1.76 8.57 -17.93
C ARG A 88 2.65 8.93 -16.77
N ALA A 89 3.37 7.92 -16.22
CA ALA A 89 4.18 8.11 -15.02
C ALA A 89 3.35 8.73 -13.91
N MET A 90 2.13 8.21 -13.71
CA MET A 90 1.14 8.83 -12.84
C MET A 90 0.77 7.86 -11.72
N PHE A 91 0.75 8.37 -10.52
CA PHE A 91 0.32 7.60 -9.36
C PHE A 91 -1.21 7.47 -9.39
N ILE A 92 -1.72 6.23 -9.35
CA ILE A 92 -3.15 6.00 -9.49
C ILE A 92 -3.78 5.17 -8.38
N GLY A 93 -2.99 4.63 -7.46
CA GLY A 93 -3.62 3.81 -6.43
C GLY A 93 -2.65 3.30 -5.39
N LEU A 94 -3.19 2.51 -4.48
CA LEU A 94 -2.44 1.94 -3.36
C LEU A 94 -2.75 0.46 -3.22
N VAL A 95 -1.76 -0.30 -2.79
CA VAL A 95 -1.97 -1.67 -2.31
C VAL A 95 -1.65 -1.65 -0.83
N LEU A 96 -2.60 -2.05 -0.01
CA LEU A 96 -2.45 -2.07 1.44
C LEU A 96 -2.54 -3.50 1.93
N ALA A 97 -1.55 -3.91 2.72
CA ALA A 97 -1.55 -5.22 3.37
C ALA A 97 -1.58 -4.98 4.87
N ARG A 98 -2.67 -5.41 5.50
CA ARG A 98 -2.90 -5.16 6.92
C ARG A 98 -2.90 -6.45 7.70
N GLN A 99 -2.24 -6.43 8.83
CA GLN A 99 -2.27 -7.56 9.75
C GLN A 99 -3.53 -7.46 10.61
N THR A 100 -4.35 -8.48 10.58
CA THR A 100 -5.56 -8.53 11.38
C THR A 100 -5.56 -9.79 12.22
N LEU A 101 -6.53 -9.90 13.12
CA LEU A 101 -6.64 -11.10 13.94
C LEU A 101 -6.95 -12.32 13.09
N ALA A 102 -7.63 -12.13 11.98
CA ALA A 102 -7.98 -13.22 11.08
C ALA A 102 -6.84 -13.57 10.12
N GLY A 103 -5.78 -12.79 10.11
CA GLY A 103 -4.65 -13.00 9.21
C GLY A 103 -4.32 -11.74 8.45
N LEU A 104 -3.71 -11.93 7.30
CA LEU A 104 -3.27 -10.82 6.48
C LEU A 104 -4.37 -10.45 5.48
N ASP A 105 -4.72 -9.18 5.45
CA ASP A 105 -5.77 -8.66 4.58
C ASP A 105 -5.14 -7.75 3.52
N LEU A 106 -5.48 -8.00 2.26
CA LEU A 106 -4.94 -7.23 1.14
C LEU A 106 -6.05 -6.43 0.50
N GLU A 107 -5.80 -5.13 0.34
CA GLU A 107 -6.77 -4.24 -0.26
C GLU A 107 -6.09 -3.38 -1.32
N VAL A 108 -6.73 -3.25 -2.49
CA VAL A 108 -6.21 -2.40 -3.56
C VAL A 108 -7.16 -1.23 -3.72
N LEU A 109 -6.63 -0.02 -3.58
CA LEU A 109 -7.38 1.21 -3.77
C LEU A 109 -6.95 1.82 -5.09
N CYS A 110 -7.91 2.10 -5.96
CA CYS A 110 -7.61 2.66 -7.27
C CYS A 110 -8.50 3.87 -7.52
N ALA A 111 -7.89 4.94 -8.02
CA ALA A 111 -8.65 6.14 -8.38
C ALA A 111 -9.76 5.77 -9.36
N SER A 112 -10.93 6.36 -9.15
CA SER A 112 -12.14 5.92 -9.86
C SER A 112 -12.04 6.03 -11.39
N PRO A 113 -11.31 6.98 -11.98
CA PRO A 113 -11.20 7.01 -13.45
C PRO A 113 -10.56 5.76 -14.04
N PHE A 114 -9.85 4.97 -13.23
CA PHE A 114 -9.17 3.78 -13.74
C PHE A 114 -9.92 2.49 -13.44
N TRP A 115 -11.12 2.59 -12.87
CA TRP A 115 -11.93 1.40 -12.58
C TRP A 115 -12.31 0.68 -13.86
N GLY A 116 -12.40 -0.64 -13.76
CA GLY A 116 -12.81 -1.45 -14.91
C GLY A 116 -11.69 -1.80 -15.85
N SER A 117 -10.45 -1.41 -15.54
CA SER A 117 -9.32 -1.69 -16.41
C SER A 117 -8.38 -2.77 -15.87
N GLY A 118 -8.78 -3.45 -14.78
CA GLY A 118 -8.00 -4.56 -14.26
C GLY A 118 -6.80 -4.15 -13.42
N VAL A 119 -6.80 -2.94 -12.87
CA VAL A 119 -5.68 -2.47 -12.07
C VAL A 119 -5.49 -3.33 -10.84
N ALA A 120 -6.58 -3.64 -10.13
CA ALA A 120 -6.49 -4.38 -8.88
C ALA A 120 -5.86 -5.75 -9.10
N ASP A 121 -6.26 -6.43 -10.17
CA ASP A 121 -5.71 -7.75 -10.46
C ASP A 121 -4.24 -7.66 -10.84
N GLU A 122 -3.91 -6.76 -11.75
CA GLU A 122 -2.55 -6.69 -12.27
C GLU A 122 -1.57 -6.21 -11.21
N ALA A 123 -1.94 -5.19 -10.43
CA ALA A 123 -1.04 -4.61 -9.45
C ALA A 123 -1.06 -5.37 -8.13
N GLY A 124 -2.21 -5.94 -7.77
CA GLY A 124 -2.35 -6.63 -6.48
C GLY A 124 -1.81 -8.04 -6.48
N GLU A 125 -1.85 -8.72 -7.62
CA GLU A 125 -1.47 -10.12 -7.65
C GLU A 125 -0.01 -10.36 -7.25
N PRO A 126 0.96 -9.63 -7.79
CA PRO A 126 2.34 -9.89 -7.38
C PRO A 126 2.58 -9.62 -5.89
N VAL A 127 1.87 -8.65 -5.33
CA VAL A 127 1.97 -8.40 -3.90
C VAL A 127 1.37 -9.55 -3.12
N ALA A 128 0.23 -10.06 -3.55
CA ALA A 128 -0.43 -11.17 -2.86
C ALA A 128 0.46 -12.41 -2.87
N VAL A 129 1.07 -12.71 -4.00
CA VAL A 129 1.96 -13.87 -4.10
C VAL A 129 3.15 -13.72 -3.17
N TRP A 130 3.75 -12.53 -3.16
CA TRP A 130 4.91 -12.29 -2.30
C TRP A 130 4.52 -12.42 -0.83
N LEU A 131 3.34 -11.91 -0.46
CA LEU A 131 2.90 -11.98 0.93
C LEU A 131 2.63 -13.41 1.36
N GLU A 132 2.07 -14.22 0.49
CA GLU A 132 1.82 -15.62 0.81
C GLU A 132 3.13 -16.35 1.14
N ASP A 133 4.13 -16.13 0.31
CA ASP A 133 5.42 -16.77 0.52
C ASP A 133 6.05 -16.36 1.84
N HIS A 134 5.96 -15.07 2.14
CA HIS A 134 6.62 -14.56 3.34
C HIS A 134 5.82 -14.80 4.60
N ALA A 135 4.50 -14.84 4.50
CA ALA A 135 3.66 -15.19 5.65
C ALA A 135 3.91 -16.63 6.07
N GLU A 136 4.08 -17.53 5.10
CA GLU A 136 4.38 -18.91 5.42
C GLU A 136 5.72 -19.06 6.12
N ILE A 137 6.70 -18.30 5.65
CA ILE A 137 8.01 -18.31 6.29
C ILE A 137 7.91 -17.81 7.72
N GLU A 138 7.18 -16.74 7.93
CA GLU A 138 7.02 -16.19 9.27
C GLU A 138 6.31 -17.16 10.20
N ILE A 139 5.28 -17.81 9.69
CA ILE A 139 4.54 -18.80 10.48
C ILE A 139 5.46 -19.94 10.84
N GLY A 140 6.27 -20.40 9.88
CA GLY A 140 7.21 -21.47 10.12
C GLY A 140 8.20 -21.09 11.20
N VAL A 141 8.69 -19.86 11.18
CA VAL A 141 9.65 -19.42 12.18
C VAL A 141 8.99 -19.30 13.54
N ALA A 142 7.77 -18.82 13.59
CA ALA A 142 7.06 -18.66 14.85
C ALA A 142 6.70 -19.98 15.48
N SER A 143 6.56 -21.01 14.66
CA SER A 143 6.25 -22.33 15.17
C SER A 143 7.47 -22.98 15.79
#